data_1822e85907845a71a69c2deaaa6570eb
#
_entry.id   1822e85907845a71a69c2deaaa6570eb
#
_cell.length_a   1.000
_cell.length_b   1.000
_cell.length_c   1.000
_cell.angle_alpha   90.00
_cell.angle_beta   90.00
_cell.angle_gamma   90.00
#
_symmetry.space_group_name_H-M   'P 1'
#
loop_
_entity.id
_entity.type
_entity.pdbx_description
1 polymer ?
#
loop_
_entity_poly.entity_id
_entity_poly.type
_entity_poly.pdbx_seq_one_letter_code
_entity_poly.pdbx_strand_id
1 'polypeptide(L)'
;MNTKMMICLLMSFIILSACAPAQGTETIVSTAVPTATEKPASIAPTAALTVTEEPKSADYHPLSIRTGIAEVDAVLAAVESGDAQALRDLVRFTTIGCVKTDGMGGPPKCQDGEAEGTLVHVLPFMGIEGSFVYESDLPNLLFSDVLGIYAVYAVSESAYSEEAYPAGEYAVMFATETDQVFIVYQIREGIVRIDTVFSPSSRDAMLQRDASDLILIPK
;
A
#
# COMPACT_ATOMS: atom_id res chain seq x y z
N MET A 1 -33.13 31.10 -29.91
CA MET A 1 -32.75 32.51 -30.20
C MET A 1 -32.35 33.15 -28.89
N ASN A 2 -31.05 33.19 -28.61
CA ASN A 2 -30.37 34.27 -27.88
C ASN A 2 -28.88 33.98 -27.78
N THR A 3 -28.20 34.65 -28.66
CA THR A 3 -26.78 34.83 -28.81
C THR A 3 -26.26 35.80 -27.75
N LYS A 4 -25.19 35.42 -27.02
CA LYS A 4 -24.20 36.36 -26.47
C LYS A 4 -22.91 35.61 -26.28
N MET A 5 -22.10 35.53 -27.22
CA MET A 5 -20.82 36.11 -27.59
C MET A 5 -20.31 37.13 -26.55
N MET A 6 -19.20 36.78 -25.88
CA MET A 6 -18.20 37.80 -25.49
C MET A 6 -16.81 37.20 -25.30
N ILE A 7 -15.95 37.72 -26.10
CA ILE A 7 -14.49 37.66 -26.22
C ILE A 7 -13.84 38.35 -24.99
N CYS A 8 -12.75 37.80 -24.46
CA CYS A 8 -11.60 38.53 -23.87
C CYS A 8 -10.51 37.52 -23.61
N LEU A 9 -9.49 37.59 -24.29
CA LEU A 9 -8.22 38.36 -24.27
C LEU A 9 -7.06 37.58 -23.65
N LEU A 10 -6.10 37.34 -24.54
CA LEU A 10 -4.72 36.95 -24.32
C LEU A 10 -4.05 37.62 -23.11
N MET A 11 -3.31 36.84 -22.34
CA MET A 11 -2.06 37.32 -21.77
C MET A 11 -1.02 36.19 -21.76
N SER A 12 -0.06 36.33 -22.68
CA SER A 12 1.21 35.63 -22.71
C SER A 12 2.08 36.12 -21.52
N PHE A 13 2.59 35.18 -20.73
CA PHE A 13 3.80 35.45 -19.94
C PHE A 13 4.79 34.30 -20.14
N ILE A 14 5.78 34.62 -20.95
CA ILE A 14 7.00 33.82 -21.13
C ILE A 14 7.95 34.25 -19.99
N ILE A 15 8.29 33.32 -19.12
CA ILE A 15 9.45 33.48 -18.25
C ILE A 15 10.40 32.30 -18.53
N LEU A 16 11.43 32.58 -19.34
CA LEU A 16 12.64 31.79 -19.43
C LEU A 16 13.46 32.00 -18.14
N SER A 17 13.70 30.95 -17.39
CA SER A 17 14.80 30.94 -16.42
C SER A 17 15.68 29.72 -16.73
N ALA A 18 16.80 30.02 -17.35
CA ALA A 18 17.92 29.10 -17.53
C ALA A 18 18.68 29.01 -16.19
N CYS A 19 18.84 27.80 -15.64
CA CYS A 19 19.84 27.52 -14.63
C CYS A 19 20.73 26.37 -15.15
N ALA A 20 22.02 26.73 -15.29
CA ALA A 20 23.09 25.85 -15.73
C ALA A 20 23.51 24.88 -14.61
N PRO A 21 23.95 23.65 -14.93
CA PRO A 21 24.49 22.73 -13.93
C PRO A 21 25.97 23.06 -13.65
N ALA A 22 26.30 23.19 -12.39
CA ALA A 22 27.68 23.26 -11.92
C ALA A 22 28.24 21.84 -11.83
N GLN A 23 29.23 21.52 -12.64
CA GLN A 23 30.05 20.30 -12.53
C GLN A 23 31.06 20.50 -11.39
N GLY A 24 30.85 19.79 -10.29
CA GLY A 24 31.83 19.62 -9.23
C GLY A 24 32.69 18.38 -9.51
N THR A 25 33.96 18.58 -9.91
CA THR A 25 34.99 17.57 -10.04
C THR A 25 35.57 17.29 -8.64
N GLU A 26 35.24 16.20 -8.02
CA GLU A 26 35.94 15.75 -6.81
C GLU A 26 37.13 14.86 -7.19
N THR A 27 38.29 15.36 -6.87
CA THR A 27 39.59 14.71 -7.01
C THR A 27 39.76 13.66 -5.90
N ILE A 28 39.88 12.41 -6.29
CA ILE A 28 40.19 11.30 -5.37
C ILE A 28 41.70 11.35 -5.05
N VAL A 29 42.03 11.72 -3.82
CA VAL A 29 43.39 11.57 -3.29
C VAL A 29 43.56 10.16 -2.75
N SER A 30 44.40 9.38 -3.44
CA SER A 30 44.86 8.06 -3.00
C SER A 30 45.92 8.23 -1.93
N THR A 31 45.62 7.87 -0.69
CA THR A 31 46.61 7.83 0.41
C THR A 31 47.03 6.39 0.61
N ALA A 32 48.35 6.16 0.39
CA ALA A 32 49.02 4.88 0.60
C ALA A 32 49.04 4.49 2.09
N VAL A 33 48.66 3.24 2.38
CA VAL A 33 48.74 2.61 3.71
C VAL A 33 50.12 2.01 3.92
N PRO A 34 50.85 2.29 5.03
CA PRO A 34 52.04 1.57 5.40
C PRO A 34 51.72 0.21 6.01
N THR A 35 52.30 -0.82 5.46
CA THR A 35 52.29 -2.22 5.97
C THR A 35 53.10 -2.27 7.27
N ALA A 36 52.43 -2.51 8.39
CA ALA A 36 53.07 -2.93 9.63
C ALA A 36 52.79 -4.42 9.87
N THR A 37 53.85 -5.21 9.84
CA THR A 37 53.84 -6.64 10.18
C THR A 37 53.82 -6.76 11.70
N GLU A 38 52.72 -7.16 12.29
CA GLU A 38 52.67 -7.59 13.70
C GLU A 38 52.38 -9.07 13.82
N LYS A 39 53.20 -9.70 14.66
CA LYS A 39 53.25 -11.08 15.09
C LYS A 39 51.94 -11.54 15.75
N PRO A 40 51.40 -12.74 15.49
CA PRO A 40 50.16 -13.20 16.09
C PRO A 40 50.33 -13.49 17.60
N ALA A 41 49.67 -12.73 18.43
CA ALA A 41 49.42 -13.07 19.81
C ALA A 41 48.20 -14.00 19.89
N SER A 42 48.41 -15.16 20.51
CA SER A 42 47.37 -16.13 20.82
C SER A 42 46.35 -15.51 21.79
N ILE A 43 45.16 -15.28 21.33
CA ILE A 43 44.04 -14.83 22.14
C ILE A 43 43.13 -16.03 22.39
N ALA A 44 42.98 -16.41 23.66
CA ALA A 44 42.02 -17.41 24.12
C ALA A 44 40.57 -17.02 23.70
N PRO A 45 39.72 -18.01 23.40
CA PRO A 45 38.33 -17.69 23.01
C PRO A 45 37.58 -17.15 24.22
N THR A 46 37.35 -15.83 24.24
CA THR A 46 36.33 -15.20 25.09
C THR A 46 34.99 -15.67 24.60
N ALA A 47 34.26 -16.44 25.42
CA ALA A 47 32.88 -16.80 25.14
C ALA A 47 32.06 -15.53 24.94
N ALA A 48 31.65 -15.27 23.70
CA ALA A 48 30.71 -14.24 23.38
C ALA A 48 29.37 -14.60 24.05
N LEU A 49 28.98 -13.82 25.03
CA LEU A 49 27.62 -13.85 25.55
C LEU A 49 26.73 -13.43 24.37
N THR A 50 26.07 -14.42 23.74
CA THR A 50 24.98 -14.17 22.81
C THR A 50 23.86 -13.54 23.64
N VAL A 51 23.74 -12.22 23.59
CA VAL A 51 22.54 -11.54 24.06
C VAL A 51 21.45 -11.98 23.08
N THR A 52 20.64 -12.95 23.52
CA THR A 52 19.37 -13.24 22.84
C THR A 52 18.51 -12.01 23.14
N GLU A 53 18.39 -11.11 22.17
CA GLU A 53 17.35 -10.07 22.21
C GLU A 53 16.03 -10.80 22.37
N GLU A 54 15.34 -10.56 23.50
CA GLU A 54 13.94 -10.93 23.63
C GLU A 54 13.20 -10.29 22.44
N PRO A 55 12.39 -11.05 21.69
CA PRO A 55 11.62 -10.48 20.58
C PRO A 55 10.77 -9.35 21.14
N LYS A 56 11.04 -8.12 20.69
CA LYS A 56 10.20 -6.95 20.98
C LYS A 56 8.76 -7.37 20.72
N SER A 57 7.91 -7.29 21.78
CA SER A 57 6.50 -7.63 21.66
C SER A 57 5.94 -6.90 20.44
N ALA A 58 5.50 -7.65 19.43
CA ALA A 58 4.99 -7.05 18.21
C ALA A 58 3.72 -6.24 18.54
N ASP A 59 3.66 -5.02 18.03
CA ASP A 59 2.52 -4.10 18.22
C ASP A 59 1.31 -4.50 17.34
N TYR A 60 1.19 -5.80 17.01
CA TYR A 60 0.12 -6.36 16.21
C TYR A 60 -0.26 -7.78 16.68
N HIS A 61 -1.45 -8.22 16.30
CA HIS A 61 -1.97 -9.55 16.62
C HIS A 61 -1.48 -10.61 15.62
N PRO A 62 -1.36 -11.89 16.04
CA PRO A 62 -0.98 -12.96 15.13
C PRO A 62 -2.07 -13.19 14.07
N LEU A 63 -1.65 -13.62 12.86
CA LEU A 63 -2.57 -13.94 11.76
C LEU A 63 -3.54 -15.09 12.08
N SER A 64 -3.21 -15.92 13.08
CA SER A 64 -4.04 -17.05 13.52
C SER A 64 -5.27 -16.67 14.36
N ILE A 65 -5.40 -15.39 14.76
CA ILE A 65 -6.58 -14.93 15.49
C ILE A 65 -7.83 -15.02 14.61
N ARG A 66 -8.99 -15.25 15.23
CA ARG A 66 -10.29 -15.22 14.55
C ARG A 66 -11.25 -14.32 15.32
N THR A 67 -12.12 -13.65 14.57
CA THR A 67 -13.07 -12.67 15.10
C THR A 67 -14.45 -13.25 15.37
N GLY A 68 -14.77 -14.41 14.79
CA GLY A 68 -16.11 -14.99 14.79
C GLY A 68 -17.02 -14.43 13.69
N ILE A 69 -16.53 -13.50 12.86
CA ILE A 69 -17.22 -12.98 11.68
C ILE A 69 -16.76 -13.79 10.47
N ALA A 70 -17.65 -14.58 9.90
CA ALA A 70 -17.27 -15.61 8.92
C ALA A 70 -16.50 -15.07 7.70
N GLU A 71 -16.91 -13.92 7.14
CA GLU A 71 -16.26 -13.33 5.97
C GLU A 71 -14.88 -12.72 6.31
N VAL A 72 -14.73 -12.12 7.50
CA VAL A 72 -13.44 -11.62 8.01
C VAL A 72 -12.51 -12.82 8.26
N ASP A 73 -12.99 -13.84 8.94
CA ASP A 73 -12.20 -15.01 9.29
C ASP A 73 -11.74 -15.81 8.06
N ALA A 74 -12.54 -15.81 6.97
CA ALA A 74 -12.15 -16.40 5.69
C ALA A 74 -10.95 -15.65 5.08
N VAL A 75 -10.97 -14.31 5.11
CA VAL A 75 -9.84 -13.48 4.64
C VAL A 75 -8.60 -13.69 5.51
N LEU A 76 -8.76 -13.70 6.84
CA LEU A 76 -7.65 -13.95 7.77
C LEU A 76 -7.02 -15.34 7.55
N ALA A 77 -7.84 -16.37 7.32
CA ALA A 77 -7.34 -17.72 7.05
C ALA A 77 -6.59 -17.81 5.72
N ALA A 78 -7.07 -17.13 4.67
CA ALA A 78 -6.38 -17.06 3.39
C ALA A 78 -5.02 -16.33 3.50
N VAL A 79 -4.96 -15.20 4.20
CA VAL A 79 -3.71 -14.47 4.46
C VAL A 79 -2.75 -15.31 5.30
N GLU A 80 -3.21 -15.94 6.38
CA GLU A 80 -2.38 -16.81 7.24
C GLU A 80 -1.78 -17.98 6.47
N SER A 81 -2.56 -18.59 5.56
CA SER A 81 -2.09 -19.73 4.76
C SER A 81 -1.03 -19.36 3.73
N GLY A 82 -0.93 -18.09 3.32
CA GLY A 82 -0.11 -17.64 2.21
C GLY A 82 -0.56 -18.17 0.84
N ASP A 83 -1.77 -18.74 0.76
CA ASP A 83 -2.33 -19.28 -0.48
C ASP A 83 -2.94 -18.15 -1.33
N ALA A 84 -2.20 -17.75 -2.37
CA ALA A 84 -2.61 -16.70 -3.31
C ALA A 84 -3.94 -17.02 -3.99
N GLN A 85 -4.22 -18.30 -4.28
CA GLN A 85 -5.48 -18.69 -4.93
C GLN A 85 -6.64 -18.55 -3.97
N ALA A 86 -6.49 -19.01 -2.72
CA ALA A 86 -7.53 -18.88 -1.70
C ALA A 86 -7.91 -17.40 -1.48
N LEU A 87 -6.92 -16.50 -1.45
CA LEU A 87 -7.21 -15.07 -1.30
C LEU A 87 -7.85 -14.47 -2.56
N ARG A 88 -7.40 -14.87 -3.75
CA ARG A 88 -8.01 -14.44 -5.02
C ARG A 88 -9.48 -14.84 -5.12
N ASP A 89 -9.85 -16.03 -4.65
CA ASP A 89 -11.23 -16.53 -4.69
C ASP A 89 -12.17 -15.70 -3.81
N LEU A 90 -11.61 -14.97 -2.82
CA LEU A 90 -12.34 -14.03 -1.97
C LEU A 90 -12.48 -12.64 -2.57
N VAL A 91 -11.74 -12.30 -3.65
CA VAL A 91 -11.83 -10.98 -4.28
C VAL A 91 -13.13 -10.83 -5.06
N ARG A 92 -13.73 -9.65 -4.93
CA ARG A 92 -14.92 -9.22 -5.69
C ARG A 92 -14.49 -8.16 -6.69
N PHE A 93 -14.26 -8.61 -7.92
CA PHE A 93 -13.92 -7.70 -9.02
C PHE A 93 -15.12 -6.85 -9.41
N THR A 94 -14.85 -5.59 -9.72
CA THR A 94 -15.80 -4.71 -10.39
C THR A 94 -15.49 -4.66 -11.90
N THR A 95 -16.50 -4.30 -12.70
CA THR A 95 -16.35 -4.17 -14.15
C THR A 95 -16.48 -2.69 -14.54
N ILE A 96 -15.40 -2.10 -15.04
CA ILE A 96 -15.31 -0.68 -15.37
C ILE A 96 -14.72 -0.53 -16.76
N GLY A 97 -15.17 0.49 -17.54
CA GLY A 97 -14.56 0.86 -18.81
C GLY A 97 -13.16 1.45 -18.61
N CYS A 98 -12.15 0.92 -19.30
CA CYS A 98 -10.81 1.46 -19.22
C CYS A 98 -10.62 2.74 -20.05
N VAL A 99 -9.62 3.56 -19.72
CA VAL A 99 -9.26 4.81 -20.42
C VAL A 99 -7.82 4.79 -20.91
N LYS A 100 -7.54 5.50 -22.01
CA LYS A 100 -6.17 5.63 -22.60
C LYS A 100 -5.44 6.89 -22.15
N THR A 101 -5.99 7.63 -21.20
CA THR A 101 -5.34 8.84 -20.69
C THR A 101 -4.16 8.48 -19.79
N ASP A 102 -3.05 9.21 -19.96
CA ASP A 102 -1.90 9.11 -19.08
C ASP A 102 -2.19 9.72 -17.70
N GLY A 103 -1.38 9.35 -16.71
CA GLY A 103 -1.46 9.87 -15.35
C GLY A 103 -1.85 8.83 -14.33
N MET A 104 -1.63 9.15 -13.06
CA MET A 104 -2.06 8.35 -11.91
C MET A 104 -3.52 8.65 -11.57
N GLY A 105 -4.18 7.68 -10.93
CA GLY A 105 -5.58 7.81 -10.52
C GLY A 105 -6.60 7.70 -11.66
N GLY A 106 -7.87 7.90 -11.30
CA GLY A 106 -9.00 7.82 -12.24
C GLY A 106 -9.37 6.37 -12.64
N PRO A 107 -10.17 6.20 -13.72
CA PRO A 107 -10.58 4.89 -14.21
C PRO A 107 -9.40 3.98 -14.56
N PRO A 108 -9.62 2.64 -14.64
CA PRO A 108 -8.55 1.70 -15.01
C PRO A 108 -7.94 2.10 -16.35
N LYS A 109 -6.61 1.96 -16.45
CA LYS A 109 -5.90 2.25 -17.69
C LYS A 109 -6.02 1.05 -18.62
N CYS A 110 -6.34 1.29 -19.91
CA CYS A 110 -6.40 0.20 -20.89
C CYS A 110 -5.03 -0.47 -21.04
N GLN A 111 -5.04 -1.79 -21.09
CA GLN A 111 -3.85 -2.56 -21.42
C GLN A 111 -3.52 -2.46 -22.92
N ASP A 112 -2.32 -2.90 -23.31
CA ASP A 112 -1.89 -2.90 -24.70
C ASP A 112 -2.86 -3.69 -25.57
N GLY A 113 -3.35 -3.02 -26.63
CA GLY A 113 -4.32 -3.60 -27.56
C GLY A 113 -5.78 -3.38 -27.20
N GLU A 114 -6.12 -2.94 -26.00
CA GLU A 114 -7.49 -2.60 -25.64
C GLU A 114 -7.95 -1.27 -26.24
N ALA A 115 -9.22 -1.18 -26.61
CA ALA A 115 -9.86 0.07 -27.00
C ALA A 115 -10.31 0.83 -25.76
N GLU A 116 -10.33 2.16 -25.83
CA GLU A 116 -10.93 2.98 -24.78
C GLU A 116 -12.42 2.60 -24.58
N GLY A 117 -12.84 2.48 -23.32
CA GLY A 117 -14.16 2.01 -22.95
C GLY A 117 -14.32 0.49 -22.89
N THR A 118 -13.26 -0.30 -23.19
CA THR A 118 -13.30 -1.75 -23.00
C THR A 118 -13.61 -2.04 -21.52
N LEU A 119 -14.63 -2.88 -21.29
CA LEU A 119 -14.97 -3.32 -19.94
C LEU A 119 -13.93 -4.30 -19.42
N VAL A 120 -13.30 -3.96 -18.29
CA VAL A 120 -12.23 -4.75 -17.67
C VAL A 120 -12.61 -5.15 -16.25
N HIS A 121 -12.15 -6.32 -15.83
CA HIS A 121 -12.34 -6.82 -14.46
C HIS A 121 -11.16 -6.36 -13.60
N VAL A 122 -11.46 -5.55 -12.59
CA VAL A 122 -10.46 -4.90 -11.75
C VAL A 122 -10.88 -4.87 -10.29
N LEU A 123 -9.89 -4.84 -9.40
CA LEU A 123 -10.07 -4.57 -7.98
C LEU A 123 -9.69 -3.12 -7.69
N PRO A 124 -10.55 -2.32 -7.06
CA PRO A 124 -10.21 -0.98 -6.61
C PRO A 124 -9.07 -1.01 -5.59
N PHE A 125 -8.11 -0.11 -5.78
CA PHE A 125 -6.94 0.06 -4.94
C PHE A 125 -6.77 1.53 -4.56
N MET A 126 -6.75 1.83 -3.27
CA MET A 126 -6.57 3.18 -2.75
C MET A 126 -5.19 3.31 -2.09
N GLY A 127 -4.33 4.10 -2.72
CA GLY A 127 -3.04 4.51 -2.16
C GLY A 127 -3.01 6.02 -1.95
N ILE A 128 -1.94 6.65 -2.41
CA ILE A 128 -1.84 8.12 -2.45
C ILE A 128 -2.89 8.68 -3.44
N GLU A 129 -3.11 7.95 -4.54
CA GLU A 129 -4.16 8.20 -5.51
C GLU A 129 -4.92 6.90 -5.76
N GLY A 130 -6.22 7.01 -6.06
CA GLY A 130 -7.04 5.87 -6.41
C GLY A 130 -6.56 5.23 -7.71
N SER A 131 -6.50 3.92 -7.75
CA SER A 131 -6.13 3.14 -8.93
C SER A 131 -6.91 1.83 -8.97
N PHE A 132 -6.60 0.99 -9.94
CA PHE A 132 -7.22 -0.32 -10.11
C PHE A 132 -6.17 -1.37 -10.42
N VAL A 133 -6.36 -2.56 -9.88
CA VAL A 133 -5.53 -3.72 -10.15
C VAL A 133 -6.29 -4.67 -11.04
N TYR A 134 -5.72 -5.02 -12.17
CA TYR A 134 -6.29 -6.03 -13.06
C TYR A 134 -6.25 -7.41 -12.39
N GLU A 135 -7.22 -8.24 -12.72
CA GLU A 135 -7.27 -9.61 -12.21
C GLU A 135 -5.98 -10.39 -12.49
N SER A 136 -5.33 -10.14 -13.63
CA SER A 136 -4.05 -10.76 -14.00
C SER A 136 -2.88 -10.36 -13.09
N ASP A 137 -2.92 -9.15 -12.51
CA ASP A 137 -1.82 -8.57 -11.74
C ASP A 137 -1.99 -8.80 -10.23
N LEU A 138 -3.15 -9.29 -9.83
CA LEU A 138 -3.53 -9.50 -8.44
C LEU A 138 -2.54 -10.38 -7.64
N PRO A 139 -1.96 -11.48 -8.17
CA PRO A 139 -1.03 -12.32 -7.43
C PRO A 139 0.21 -11.59 -6.90
N ASN A 140 0.60 -10.51 -7.56
CA ASN A 140 1.79 -9.72 -7.20
C ASN A 140 1.52 -8.71 -6.05
N LEU A 141 0.26 -8.47 -5.71
CA LEU A 141 -0.14 -7.41 -4.78
C LEU A 141 -0.63 -7.91 -3.42
N LEU A 142 -1.14 -9.12 -3.33
CA LEU A 142 -1.93 -9.57 -2.19
C LEU A 142 -1.13 -9.99 -0.97
N PHE A 143 0.17 -10.29 -1.10
CA PHE A 143 0.94 -10.95 -0.04
C PHE A 143 2.25 -10.29 0.34
N SER A 144 2.57 -9.13 -0.18
CA SER A 144 3.83 -8.49 0.18
C SER A 144 3.84 -8.14 1.67
N ASP A 145 4.60 -8.93 2.42
CA ASP A 145 5.20 -8.52 3.69
C ASP A 145 4.23 -8.30 4.86
N VAL A 146 3.08 -9.03 4.90
CA VAL A 146 2.16 -8.99 6.04
C VAL A 146 2.76 -9.72 7.24
N LEU A 147 2.97 -8.99 8.34
CA LEU A 147 3.52 -9.52 9.60
C LEU A 147 2.42 -9.95 10.60
N GLY A 148 1.27 -9.28 10.58
CA GLY A 148 0.20 -9.53 11.52
C GLY A 148 -0.97 -8.57 11.34
N ILE A 149 -1.96 -8.68 12.21
CA ILE A 149 -3.17 -7.87 12.19
C ILE A 149 -3.00 -6.70 13.14
N TYR A 150 -3.10 -5.47 12.62
CA TYR A 150 -3.07 -4.27 13.45
C TYR A 150 -4.44 -4.00 14.09
N ALA A 151 -5.52 -4.05 13.28
CA ALA A 151 -6.88 -3.84 13.74
C ALA A 151 -7.90 -4.56 12.84
N VAL A 152 -9.06 -4.88 13.41
CA VAL A 152 -10.27 -5.26 12.66
C VAL A 152 -11.41 -4.37 13.13
N TYR A 153 -12.20 -3.81 12.21
CA TYR A 153 -13.28 -2.90 12.56
C TYR A 153 -14.48 -3.03 11.63
N ALA A 154 -15.65 -2.68 12.16
CA ALA A 154 -16.83 -2.42 11.35
C ALA A 154 -16.69 -1.04 10.70
N VAL A 155 -16.98 -0.95 9.40
CA VAL A 155 -16.80 0.28 8.63
C VAL A 155 -17.96 1.24 8.90
N SER A 156 -17.64 2.52 9.10
CA SER A 156 -18.61 3.57 9.37
C SER A 156 -19.21 4.14 8.08
N GLU A 157 -20.38 4.77 8.18
CA GLU A 157 -21.00 5.51 7.06
C GLU A 157 -20.17 6.73 6.61
N SER A 158 -19.25 7.21 7.45
CA SER A 158 -18.34 8.32 7.12
C SER A 158 -17.08 7.86 6.37
N ALA A 159 -16.86 6.54 6.23
CA ALA A 159 -15.77 6.02 5.43
C ALA A 159 -15.94 6.43 3.96
N TYR A 160 -14.81 6.71 3.32
CA TYR A 160 -14.84 7.02 1.89
C TYR A 160 -15.42 5.85 1.10
N SER A 161 -16.48 6.13 0.33
CA SER A 161 -17.15 5.16 -0.54
C SER A 161 -17.72 5.85 -1.76
N GLU A 162 -17.40 5.33 -2.94
CA GLU A 162 -17.96 5.72 -4.24
C GLU A 162 -18.26 4.46 -5.05
N GLU A 163 -19.03 4.57 -6.13
CA GLU A 163 -19.39 3.44 -6.99
C GLU A 163 -18.14 2.68 -7.49
N ALA A 164 -17.10 3.41 -7.89
CA ALA A 164 -15.85 2.84 -8.37
C ALA A 164 -14.91 2.35 -7.23
N TYR A 165 -15.10 2.83 -6.00
CA TYR A 165 -14.29 2.53 -4.82
C TYR A 165 -15.19 2.20 -3.63
N PRO A 166 -15.91 1.08 -3.66
CA PRO A 166 -16.87 0.74 -2.62
C PRO A 166 -16.17 0.50 -1.27
N ALA A 167 -16.80 0.95 -0.18
CA ALA A 167 -16.40 0.55 1.16
C ALA A 167 -16.91 -0.87 1.48
N GLY A 168 -16.21 -1.55 2.40
CA GLY A 168 -16.65 -2.80 3.00
C GLY A 168 -17.71 -2.57 4.09
N GLU A 169 -18.24 -3.66 4.65
CA GLU A 169 -18.95 -3.66 5.92
C GLU A 169 -17.96 -3.82 7.09
N TYR A 170 -16.87 -4.53 6.80
CA TYR A 170 -15.73 -4.71 7.70
C TYR A 170 -14.43 -4.35 7.02
N ALA A 171 -13.42 -4.06 7.83
CA ALA A 171 -12.06 -3.88 7.34
C ALA A 171 -11.05 -4.57 8.25
N VAL A 172 -10.01 -5.14 7.62
CA VAL A 172 -8.85 -5.69 8.31
C VAL A 172 -7.63 -4.88 7.92
N MET A 173 -6.99 -4.29 8.89
CA MET A 173 -5.74 -3.55 8.73
C MET A 173 -4.57 -4.43 9.14
N PHE A 174 -3.68 -4.71 8.21
CA PHE A 174 -2.48 -5.50 8.41
C PHE A 174 -1.25 -4.62 8.60
N ALA A 175 -0.38 -5.01 9.53
CA ALA A 175 0.97 -4.48 9.66
C ALA A 175 1.88 -5.16 8.61
N THR A 176 2.81 -4.40 8.04
CA THR A 176 3.81 -4.90 7.09
C THR A 176 5.22 -4.82 7.67
N GLU A 177 6.21 -5.36 6.97
CA GLU A 177 7.63 -5.34 7.39
C GLU A 177 8.17 -3.91 7.63
N THR A 178 7.57 -2.93 6.98
CA THR A 178 7.87 -1.54 7.27
C THR A 178 6.84 -1.01 8.26
N ASP A 179 7.24 -0.63 9.45
CA ASP A 179 6.39 -0.03 10.49
C ASP A 179 5.61 1.22 10.03
N GLN A 180 5.80 1.63 8.80
CA GLN A 180 5.21 2.82 8.18
C GLN A 180 4.06 2.51 7.22
N VAL A 181 3.97 1.27 6.72
CA VAL A 181 2.97 0.90 5.71
C VAL A 181 1.99 -0.10 6.31
N PHE A 182 0.70 0.15 6.08
CA PHE A 182 -0.40 -0.74 6.46
C PHE A 182 -1.23 -1.03 5.23
N ILE A 183 -1.68 -2.28 5.11
CA ILE A 183 -2.59 -2.71 4.05
C ILE A 183 -3.95 -2.95 4.68
N VAL A 184 -5.00 -2.40 4.09
CA VAL A 184 -6.37 -2.53 4.60
C VAL A 184 -7.23 -3.21 3.56
N TYR A 185 -7.80 -4.36 3.91
CA TYR A 185 -8.78 -5.03 3.08
C TYR A 185 -10.18 -4.62 3.51
N GLN A 186 -10.91 -4.00 2.59
CA GLN A 186 -12.33 -3.69 2.74
C GLN A 186 -13.15 -4.93 2.35
N ILE A 187 -13.98 -5.42 3.26
CA ILE A 187 -14.65 -6.73 3.16
C ILE A 187 -16.17 -6.53 3.15
N ARG A 188 -16.83 -7.05 2.12
CA ARG A 188 -18.28 -7.18 1.98
C ARG A 188 -18.55 -8.34 1.03
N GLU A 189 -19.00 -9.48 1.58
CA GLU A 189 -19.12 -10.75 0.84
C GLU A 189 -17.80 -11.19 0.17
N GLY A 190 -16.66 -10.66 0.64
CA GLY A 190 -15.31 -10.83 0.12
C GLY A 190 -14.57 -9.50 0.06
N ILE A 191 -13.38 -9.48 -0.54
CA ILE A 191 -12.53 -8.28 -0.63
C ILE A 191 -13.01 -7.41 -1.80
N VAL A 192 -13.59 -6.26 -1.51
CA VAL A 192 -14.14 -5.31 -2.51
C VAL A 192 -13.18 -4.19 -2.85
N ARG A 193 -12.20 -3.89 -1.99
CA ARG A 193 -11.17 -2.86 -2.19
C ARG A 193 -9.96 -3.13 -1.30
N ILE A 194 -8.80 -2.70 -1.74
CA ILE A 194 -7.58 -2.65 -0.94
C ILE A 194 -7.17 -1.20 -0.76
N ASP A 195 -6.85 -0.81 0.47
CA ASP A 195 -6.30 0.51 0.78
C ASP A 195 -4.87 0.35 1.30
N THR A 196 -3.99 1.30 0.98
CA THR A 196 -2.64 1.39 1.54
C THR A 196 -2.47 2.68 2.33
N VAL A 197 -1.96 2.56 3.55
CA VAL A 197 -1.71 3.67 4.47
C VAL A 197 -0.22 3.77 4.73
N PHE A 198 0.36 4.95 4.51
CA PHE A 198 1.82 5.15 4.45
C PHE A 198 2.42 5.80 5.69
N SER A 199 1.69 5.90 6.80
CA SER A 199 2.26 6.39 8.06
C SER A 199 1.39 6.03 9.26
N PRO A 200 1.95 5.95 10.47
CA PRO A 200 1.18 5.76 11.69
C PRO A 200 0.11 6.84 11.91
N SER A 201 0.41 8.11 11.60
CA SER A 201 -0.57 9.19 11.73
C SER A 201 -1.75 9.07 10.77
N SER A 202 -1.49 8.65 9.53
CA SER A 202 -2.55 8.39 8.55
C SER A 202 -3.38 7.16 8.92
N ARG A 203 -2.75 6.13 9.49
CA ARG A 203 -3.40 4.94 10.04
C ARG A 203 -4.39 5.32 11.16
N ASP A 204 -3.93 6.09 12.13
CA ASP A 204 -4.74 6.51 13.27
C ASP A 204 -5.91 7.42 12.81
N ALA A 205 -5.65 8.32 11.86
CA ALA A 205 -6.69 9.15 11.25
C ALA A 205 -7.72 8.31 10.47
N MET A 206 -7.28 7.28 9.75
CA MET A 206 -8.18 6.34 9.06
C MET A 206 -9.06 5.61 10.07
N LEU A 207 -8.49 5.02 11.12
CA LEU A 207 -9.27 4.32 12.14
C LEU A 207 -10.29 5.25 12.81
N GLN A 208 -9.89 6.48 13.13
CA GLN A 208 -10.80 7.45 13.77
C GLN A 208 -11.97 7.83 12.85
N ARG A 209 -11.75 7.92 11.54
CA ARG A 209 -12.78 8.30 10.56
C ARG A 209 -13.65 7.12 10.15
N ASP A 210 -13.01 5.96 9.88
CA ASP A 210 -13.62 4.86 9.16
C ASP A 210 -14.15 3.74 10.05
N ALA A 211 -13.70 3.64 11.33
CA ALA A 211 -14.20 2.63 12.24
C ALA A 211 -15.45 3.11 12.99
N SER A 212 -16.56 2.38 12.85
CA SER A 212 -17.74 2.58 13.70
C SER A 212 -17.64 1.76 15.00
N ASP A 213 -16.99 0.61 14.96
CA ASP A 213 -16.71 -0.26 16.08
C ASP A 213 -15.39 -1.02 15.86
N LEU A 214 -14.57 -1.13 16.91
CA LEU A 214 -13.31 -1.89 16.87
C LEU A 214 -13.55 -3.32 17.37
N ILE A 215 -13.52 -4.28 16.47
CA ILE A 215 -13.70 -5.71 16.75
C ILE A 215 -12.40 -6.29 17.32
N LEU A 216 -11.26 -5.88 16.77
CA LEU A 216 -9.93 -6.19 17.28
C LEU A 216 -9.15 -4.89 17.41
N ILE A 217 -8.91 -4.48 18.64
CA ILE A 217 -8.24 -3.20 18.94
C ILE A 217 -6.73 -3.30 18.70
N PRO A 218 -6.06 -2.21 18.28
CA PRO A 218 -4.59 -2.15 18.25
C PRO A 218 -3.97 -2.51 19.62
N LYS A 219 -2.81 -3.16 19.58
CA LYS A 219 -2.06 -3.49 20.82
C LYS A 219 -1.29 -2.28 21.34
#